data_6489fd9936d0707035cd5efa764ef710
#
_entry.id   6489fd9936d0707035cd5efa764ef710
#
_cell.length_a   1.000
_cell.length_b   1.000
_cell.length_c   1.000
_cell.angle_alpha   90.00
_cell.angle_beta   90.00
_cell.angle_gamma   90.00
#
_symmetry.space_group_name_H-M   'P 1'
#
loop_
_entity.id
_entity.type
_entity.pdbx_description
1 polymer ?
#
loop_
_entity_poly.entity_id
_entity_poly.type
_entity_poly.pdbx_seq_one_letter_code
_entity_poly.pdbx_strand_id
1 'polypeptide(L)'
;VNGQAIDALVEKFNEENEYGITVNAQYQGEYDDSLNKLKSAQIGNMGADLVQVYEIGTRFMIESGWITPMQNMVDADNYDLSQIEPNLAAYYTIDDELYSMPFNSSTPIMYYNKDMFEKAGITEIPDSLEAIEAVGDKLLSDGGAGEVMSLSIYGWFFEQFMGKQGLEYANNGN
;
A
#
# COMPACT_ATOMS: atom_id res chain seq x y z
N VAL A 1 6.69 -6.85 13.38
CA VAL A 1 7.38 -7.61 12.32
C VAL A 1 8.04 -6.66 11.32
N ASN A 2 7.30 -5.65 10.79
CA ASN A 2 7.86 -4.74 9.78
C ASN A 2 9.00 -3.87 10.34
N GLY A 3 8.90 -3.40 11.60
CA GLY A 3 9.96 -2.62 12.25
C GLY A 3 11.29 -3.39 12.30
N GLN A 4 11.26 -4.65 12.71
CA GLN A 4 12.48 -5.48 12.75
C GLN A 4 13.13 -5.68 11.38
N ALA A 5 12.33 -5.77 10.32
CA ALA A 5 12.86 -5.88 8.96
C ALA A 5 13.51 -4.56 8.50
N ILE A 6 12.90 -3.43 8.83
CA ILE A 6 13.49 -2.11 8.55
C ILE A 6 14.77 -1.92 9.33
N ASP A 7 14.80 -2.25 10.62
CA ASP A 7 16.01 -2.15 11.46
C ASP A 7 17.16 -2.96 10.87
N ALA A 8 16.89 -4.21 10.44
CA ALA A 8 17.90 -5.06 9.82
C ALA A 8 18.41 -4.52 8.46
N LEU A 9 17.50 -3.93 7.65
CA LEU A 9 17.90 -3.29 6.38
C LEU A 9 18.79 -2.05 6.64
N VAL A 10 18.42 -1.25 7.63
CA VAL A 10 19.18 -0.05 8.00
C VAL A 10 20.53 -0.43 8.56
N GLU A 11 20.63 -1.43 9.45
CA GLU A 11 21.89 -1.93 9.97
C GLU A 11 22.80 -2.38 8.83
N LYS A 12 22.28 -3.22 7.94
CA LYS A 12 23.03 -3.70 6.78
C LYS A 12 23.50 -2.54 5.88
N PHE A 13 22.63 -1.58 5.57
CA PHE A 13 23.01 -0.43 4.76
C PHE A 13 24.12 0.39 5.43
N ASN A 14 24.00 0.67 6.73
CA ASN A 14 24.99 1.44 7.48
C ASN A 14 26.36 0.76 7.54
N GLU A 15 26.38 -0.58 7.55
CA GLU A 15 27.62 -1.35 7.54
C GLU A 15 28.27 -1.45 6.15
N GLU A 16 27.46 -1.57 5.09
CA GLU A 16 27.94 -1.94 3.75
C GLU A 16 28.09 -0.74 2.81
N ASN A 17 27.45 0.42 3.07
CA ASN A 17 27.52 1.52 2.11
C ASN A 17 28.91 2.19 2.09
N GLU A 18 29.34 2.53 0.87
CA GLU A 18 30.64 3.18 0.62
C GLU A 18 30.56 4.71 0.59
N TYR A 19 29.37 5.26 0.81
CA TYR A 19 29.09 6.71 0.71
C TYR A 19 29.32 7.47 2.02
N GLY A 20 29.58 6.78 3.12
CA GLY A 20 29.69 7.39 4.45
C GLY A 20 28.35 7.91 4.99
N ILE A 21 27.25 7.40 4.48
CA ILE A 21 25.89 7.76 4.93
C ILE A 21 25.53 6.90 6.13
N THR A 22 24.93 7.53 7.14
CA THR A 22 24.31 6.81 8.27
C THR A 22 22.83 7.08 8.27
N VAL A 23 22.05 6.02 8.13
CA VAL A 23 20.57 6.06 8.22
C VAL A 23 20.16 5.84 9.68
N ASN A 24 19.24 6.66 10.16
CA ASN A 24 18.60 6.53 11.46
C ASN A 24 17.10 6.36 11.27
N ALA A 25 16.61 5.14 11.38
CA ALA A 25 15.19 4.85 11.24
C ALA A 25 14.41 5.25 12.49
N GLN A 26 13.33 6.00 12.31
CA GLN A 26 12.48 6.47 13.38
C GLN A 26 11.01 6.13 13.09
N TYR A 27 10.44 5.25 13.87
CA TYR A 27 9.01 4.95 13.79
C TYR A 27 8.16 6.14 14.24
N GLN A 28 7.25 6.58 13.40
CA GLN A 28 6.45 7.78 13.64
C GLN A 28 4.98 7.49 13.98
N GLY A 29 4.58 6.24 14.07
CA GLY A 29 3.18 5.83 14.25
C GLY A 29 2.57 5.30 12.97
N GLU A 30 1.26 5.26 12.91
CA GLU A 30 0.53 4.91 11.69
C GLU A 30 0.66 6.01 10.63
N TYR A 31 0.20 5.78 9.42
CA TYR A 31 0.39 6.71 8.30
C TYR A 31 -0.10 8.14 8.57
N ASP A 32 -1.28 8.28 9.16
CA ASP A 32 -1.84 9.60 9.51
C ASP A 32 -1.02 10.31 10.58
N ASP A 33 -0.56 9.57 11.59
CA ASP A 33 0.33 10.12 12.64
C ASP A 33 1.65 10.60 12.05
N SER A 34 2.23 9.79 11.16
CA SER A 34 3.47 10.11 10.47
C SER A 34 3.35 11.38 9.64
N LEU A 35 2.28 11.50 8.83
CA LEU A 35 2.03 12.71 8.04
C LEU A 35 1.79 13.96 8.91
N ASN A 36 1.06 13.85 10.00
CA ASN A 36 0.82 14.96 10.90
C ASN A 36 2.12 15.44 11.60
N LYS A 37 2.97 14.50 11.99
CA LYS A 37 4.30 14.82 12.52
C LYS A 37 5.20 15.45 11.48
N LEU A 38 5.18 14.94 10.24
CA LEU A 38 5.92 15.54 9.13
C LEU A 38 5.50 16.98 8.89
N LYS A 39 4.19 17.28 8.84
CA LYS A 39 3.67 18.64 8.71
C LYS A 39 4.23 19.55 9.81
N SER A 40 4.22 19.09 11.03
CA SER A 40 4.72 19.86 12.18
C SER A 40 6.24 20.08 12.11
N ALA A 41 6.99 19.07 11.68
CA ALA A 41 8.45 19.13 11.53
C ALA A 41 8.85 20.07 10.39
N GLN A 42 8.12 20.09 9.28
CA GLN A 42 8.37 21.01 8.17
C GLN A 42 8.21 22.48 8.54
N ILE A 43 7.25 22.81 9.41
CA ILE A 43 7.12 24.18 9.95
C ILE A 43 8.37 24.59 10.71
N GLY A 44 9.01 23.65 11.41
CA GLY A 44 10.25 23.86 12.15
C GLY A 44 11.53 23.70 11.32
N ASN A 45 11.42 23.44 10.04
CA ASN A 45 12.56 23.10 9.16
C ASN A 45 13.39 21.91 9.66
N MET A 46 12.70 20.91 10.24
CA MET A 46 13.24 19.68 10.82
C MET A 46 12.64 18.42 10.16
N GLY A 47 12.31 18.50 8.87
CA GLY A 47 11.78 17.36 8.12
C GLY A 47 12.78 16.21 8.03
N ALA A 48 12.29 15.00 7.82
CA ALA A 48 13.14 13.84 7.54
C ALA A 48 13.68 13.92 6.10
N ASP A 49 14.87 13.38 5.88
CA ASP A 49 15.45 13.25 4.53
C ASP A 49 14.69 12.23 3.69
N LEU A 50 14.14 11.19 4.33
CA LEU A 50 13.35 10.15 3.71
C LEU A 50 12.12 9.87 4.56
N VAL A 51 10.95 9.75 3.95
CA VAL A 51 9.71 9.46 4.65
C VAL A 51 8.90 8.40 3.92
N GLN A 52 8.36 7.43 4.66
CA GLN A 52 7.38 6.51 4.12
C GLN A 52 6.00 7.14 4.16
N VAL A 53 5.35 7.19 3.01
CA VAL A 53 4.00 7.74 2.83
C VAL A 53 3.12 6.66 2.20
N TYR A 54 1.89 6.54 2.67
CA TYR A 54 0.90 5.71 1.98
C TYR A 54 0.35 6.45 0.75
N GLU A 55 -0.18 5.71 -0.21
CA GLU A 55 -0.56 6.24 -1.53
C GLU A 55 -1.59 7.37 -1.45
N ILE A 56 -2.54 7.32 -0.51
CA ILE A 56 -3.54 8.37 -0.28
C ILE A 56 -2.88 9.72 0.04
N GLY A 57 -1.69 9.71 0.61
CA GLY A 57 -0.92 10.91 0.92
C GLY A 57 -0.17 11.50 -0.26
N THR A 58 -0.10 10.84 -1.41
CA THR A 58 0.75 11.23 -2.55
C THR A 58 0.41 12.63 -3.06
N ARG A 59 -0.86 12.92 -3.31
CA ARG A 59 -1.30 14.22 -3.81
C ARG A 59 -0.94 15.35 -2.86
N PHE A 60 -1.18 15.14 -1.56
CA PHE A 60 -0.78 16.11 -0.55
C PHE A 60 0.73 16.39 -0.56
N MET A 61 1.56 15.34 -0.70
CA MET A 61 3.01 15.51 -0.73
C MET A 61 3.47 16.30 -1.95
N ILE A 62 2.87 16.06 -3.12
CA ILE A 62 3.15 16.81 -4.35
C ILE A 62 2.78 18.28 -4.17
N GLU A 63 1.56 18.57 -3.73
CA GLU A 63 1.04 19.93 -3.58
C GLU A 63 1.75 20.74 -2.48
N SER A 64 2.26 20.05 -1.47
CA SER A 64 3.04 20.69 -0.40
C SER A 64 4.37 21.27 -0.88
N GLY A 65 4.92 20.75 -1.96
CA GLY A 65 6.26 21.11 -2.45
C GLY A 65 7.40 20.68 -1.51
N TRP A 66 7.14 19.77 -0.57
CA TRP A 66 8.14 19.32 0.39
C TRP A 66 8.99 18.16 -0.10
N ILE A 67 8.58 17.51 -1.16
CA ILE A 67 9.28 16.38 -1.74
C ILE A 67 10.00 16.75 -3.03
N THR A 68 11.11 16.10 -3.27
CA THR A 68 11.76 16.04 -4.57
C THR A 68 11.24 14.81 -5.30
N PRO A 69 10.74 14.95 -6.53
CA PRO A 69 10.34 13.78 -7.31
C PRO A 69 11.49 12.77 -7.42
N MET A 70 11.18 11.50 -7.22
CA MET A 70 12.17 10.43 -7.38
C MET A 70 12.73 10.34 -8.80
N GLN A 71 11.96 10.80 -9.79
CA GLN A 71 12.41 10.87 -11.18
C GLN A 71 13.74 11.63 -11.31
N ASN A 72 13.90 12.73 -10.59
CA ASN A 72 15.14 13.53 -10.64
C ASN A 72 16.36 12.71 -10.16
N MET A 73 16.20 11.86 -9.18
CA MET A 73 17.27 10.99 -8.67
C MET A 73 17.53 9.82 -9.61
N VAL A 74 16.47 9.23 -10.15
CA VAL A 74 16.56 8.17 -11.16
C VAL A 74 17.34 8.64 -12.38
N ASP A 75 17.03 9.85 -12.87
CA ASP A 75 17.71 10.41 -14.04
C ASP A 75 19.16 10.78 -13.74
N ALA A 76 19.44 11.34 -12.56
CA ALA A 76 20.78 11.71 -12.14
C ALA A 76 21.74 10.52 -12.04
N ASP A 77 21.23 9.41 -11.50
CA ASP A 77 22.03 8.19 -11.26
C ASP A 77 21.90 7.18 -12.40
N ASN A 78 21.11 7.44 -13.44
CA ASN A 78 20.71 6.47 -14.47
C ASN A 78 20.21 5.16 -13.85
N TYR A 79 19.40 5.26 -12.82
CA TYR A 79 18.89 4.09 -12.09
C TYR A 79 17.97 3.25 -12.97
N ASP A 80 18.19 1.94 -12.99
CA ASP A 80 17.39 1.01 -13.77
C ASP A 80 16.06 0.68 -13.08
N LEU A 81 14.98 1.28 -13.55
CA LEU A 81 13.61 1.03 -13.06
C LEU A 81 13.02 -0.30 -13.57
N SER A 82 13.67 -1.01 -14.49
CA SER A 82 13.13 -2.26 -15.06
C SER A 82 12.95 -3.38 -14.03
N GLN A 83 13.59 -3.26 -12.87
CA GLN A 83 13.44 -4.19 -11.75
C GLN A 83 12.16 -3.97 -10.94
N ILE A 84 11.47 -2.85 -11.15
CA ILE A 84 10.20 -2.54 -10.49
C ILE A 84 9.06 -2.99 -11.40
N GLU A 85 8.08 -3.69 -10.82
CA GLU A 85 6.87 -4.08 -11.56
C GLU A 85 6.22 -2.84 -12.21
N PRO A 86 6.01 -2.81 -13.53
CA PRO A 86 5.54 -1.61 -14.23
C PRO A 86 4.23 -1.03 -13.68
N ASN A 87 3.29 -1.87 -13.25
CA ASN A 87 2.04 -1.42 -12.66
C ASN A 87 2.24 -0.72 -11.30
N LEU A 88 3.26 -1.14 -10.53
CA LEU A 88 3.61 -0.46 -9.29
C LEU A 88 4.27 0.89 -9.56
N ALA A 89 5.21 0.95 -10.51
CA ALA A 89 5.83 2.21 -10.90
C ALA A 89 4.80 3.20 -11.45
N ALA A 90 3.89 2.73 -12.32
CA ALA A 90 2.84 3.56 -12.90
C ALA A 90 1.91 4.17 -11.84
N TYR A 91 1.64 3.46 -10.75
CA TYR A 91 0.78 3.96 -9.67
C TYR A 91 1.37 5.17 -8.94
N TYR A 92 2.70 5.27 -8.86
CA TYR A 92 3.42 6.39 -8.23
C TYR A 92 3.95 7.42 -9.25
N THR A 93 3.58 7.26 -10.52
CA THR A 93 3.91 8.17 -11.61
C THR A 93 2.68 9.05 -11.91
N ILE A 94 2.82 10.35 -11.77
CA ILE A 94 1.76 11.32 -12.02
C ILE A 94 2.30 12.35 -13.03
N ASP A 95 1.54 12.59 -14.09
CA ASP A 95 1.94 13.47 -15.17
C ASP A 95 3.33 13.12 -15.77
N ASP A 96 3.55 11.82 -15.97
CA ASP A 96 4.80 11.23 -16.48
C ASP A 96 6.03 11.41 -15.57
N GLU A 97 5.85 11.79 -14.32
CA GLU A 97 6.92 11.97 -13.34
C GLU A 97 6.77 10.99 -12.17
N LEU A 98 7.81 10.21 -11.86
CA LEU A 98 7.83 9.31 -10.70
C LEU A 98 8.09 10.10 -9.42
N TYR A 99 7.08 10.23 -8.57
CA TYR A 99 7.19 11.01 -7.33
C TYR A 99 7.73 10.23 -6.14
N SER A 100 7.50 8.94 -6.09
CA SER A 100 8.00 8.09 -4.99
C SER A 100 8.40 6.71 -5.48
N MET A 101 9.34 6.07 -4.77
CA MET A 101 9.70 4.67 -5.02
C MET A 101 8.72 3.75 -4.31
N PRO A 102 8.18 2.72 -4.98
CA PRO A 102 7.44 1.65 -4.33
C PRO A 102 8.32 0.97 -3.28
N PHE A 103 7.85 0.89 -2.04
CA PHE A 103 8.57 0.21 -0.97
C PHE A 103 7.88 -1.09 -0.57
N ASN A 104 6.58 -1.02 -0.29
CA ASN A 104 5.72 -2.17 0.00
C ASN A 104 4.33 -1.88 -0.55
N SER A 105 3.74 -2.87 -1.19
CA SER A 105 2.39 -2.77 -1.75
C SER A 105 1.50 -3.85 -1.15
N SER A 106 0.25 -3.47 -0.88
CA SER A 106 -0.76 -4.40 -0.41
C SER A 106 -1.65 -4.84 -1.57
N THR A 107 -2.04 -6.10 -1.55
CA THR A 107 -3.02 -6.65 -2.49
C THR A 107 -4.11 -7.34 -1.69
N PRO A 108 -5.39 -6.99 -1.89
CA PRO A 108 -6.47 -7.69 -1.21
C PRO A 108 -6.57 -9.11 -1.74
N ILE A 109 -6.64 -10.06 -0.81
CA ILE A 109 -6.89 -11.47 -1.11
C ILE A 109 -8.00 -11.99 -0.22
N MET A 110 -8.78 -12.90 -0.75
CA MET A 110 -9.83 -13.58 0.00
C MET A 110 -9.30 -14.87 0.62
N TYR A 111 -9.37 -14.95 1.93
CA TYR A 111 -9.20 -16.23 2.64
C TYR A 111 -10.56 -16.90 2.76
N TYR A 112 -10.61 -18.20 2.54
CA TYR A 112 -11.82 -18.98 2.74
C TYR A 112 -11.56 -20.24 3.55
N ASN A 113 -12.55 -20.69 4.29
CA ASN A 113 -12.46 -21.91 5.06
C ASN A 113 -12.83 -23.11 4.17
N LYS A 114 -11.83 -23.90 3.80
CA LYS A 114 -12.00 -25.05 2.89
C LYS A 114 -13.01 -26.07 3.43
N ASP A 115 -12.95 -26.37 4.73
CA ASP A 115 -13.81 -27.38 5.34
C ASP A 115 -15.29 -26.96 5.31
N MET A 116 -15.56 -25.67 5.51
CA MET A 116 -16.92 -25.13 5.41
C MET A 116 -17.45 -25.18 3.98
N PHE A 117 -16.61 -24.87 2.99
CA PHE A 117 -16.96 -24.94 1.58
C PHE A 117 -17.23 -26.38 1.15
N GLU A 118 -16.37 -27.33 1.54
CA GLU A 118 -16.53 -28.75 1.26
C GLU A 118 -17.81 -29.30 1.91
N LYS A 119 -18.03 -28.97 3.18
CA LYS A 119 -19.24 -29.38 3.91
C LYS A 119 -20.52 -28.84 3.28
N ALA A 120 -20.47 -27.59 2.76
CA ALA A 120 -21.57 -27.01 2.00
C ALA A 120 -21.66 -27.54 0.57
N GLY A 121 -20.75 -28.41 0.11
CA GLY A 121 -20.69 -28.92 -1.26
C GLY A 121 -20.46 -27.80 -2.30
N ILE A 122 -19.67 -26.76 -1.94
CA ILE A 122 -19.26 -25.70 -2.83
C ILE A 122 -17.90 -26.06 -3.38
N THR A 123 -17.82 -26.31 -4.67
CA THR A 123 -16.62 -26.78 -5.38
C THR A 123 -15.88 -25.65 -6.10
N GLU A 124 -16.59 -24.58 -6.46
CA GLU A 124 -16.02 -23.41 -7.12
C GLU A 124 -15.85 -22.29 -6.11
N ILE A 125 -14.64 -21.71 -6.08
CA ILE A 125 -14.35 -20.57 -5.19
C ILE A 125 -14.92 -19.31 -5.82
N PRO A 126 -15.78 -18.56 -5.11
CA PRO A 126 -16.35 -17.34 -5.65
C PRO A 126 -15.26 -16.29 -5.91
N ASP A 127 -15.32 -15.64 -7.05
CA ASP A 127 -14.37 -14.63 -7.52
C ASP A 127 -14.97 -13.20 -7.59
N SER A 128 -16.23 -13.07 -7.20
CA SER A 128 -16.95 -11.79 -7.16
C SER A 128 -17.86 -11.70 -5.94
N LEU A 129 -18.33 -10.50 -5.62
CA LEU A 129 -19.27 -10.30 -4.51
C LEU A 129 -20.61 -10.98 -4.78
N GLU A 130 -21.09 -10.95 -6.02
CA GLU A 130 -22.32 -11.63 -6.46
C GLU A 130 -22.17 -13.15 -6.31
N ALA A 131 -21.00 -13.70 -6.64
CA ALA A 131 -20.74 -15.12 -6.47
C ALA A 131 -20.65 -15.52 -4.99
N ILE A 132 -20.14 -14.64 -4.12
CA ILE A 132 -20.14 -14.84 -2.66
C ILE A 132 -21.57 -14.82 -2.13
N GLU A 133 -22.40 -13.86 -2.56
CA GLU A 133 -23.81 -13.78 -2.18
C GLU A 133 -24.57 -15.05 -2.60
N ALA A 134 -24.34 -15.53 -3.81
CA ALA A 134 -24.99 -16.73 -4.34
C ALA A 134 -24.72 -18.02 -3.55
N VAL A 135 -23.57 -18.12 -2.88
CA VAL A 135 -23.24 -19.28 -2.05
C VAL A 135 -23.49 -19.04 -0.56
N GLY A 136 -23.86 -17.82 -0.18
CA GLY A 136 -23.97 -17.38 1.19
C GLY A 136 -24.92 -18.21 2.05
N ASP A 137 -26.17 -18.38 1.59
CA ASP A 137 -27.17 -19.16 2.33
C ASP A 137 -26.69 -20.60 2.57
N LYS A 138 -26.03 -21.20 1.60
CA LYS A 138 -25.52 -22.55 1.68
C LYS A 138 -24.35 -22.68 2.66
N LEU A 139 -23.48 -21.69 2.73
CA LEU A 139 -22.43 -21.62 3.74
C LEU A 139 -22.99 -21.52 5.14
N LEU A 140 -24.03 -20.74 5.35
CA LEU A 140 -24.69 -20.58 6.65
C LEU A 140 -25.42 -21.85 7.06
N SER A 141 -26.22 -22.45 6.17
CA SER A 141 -27.06 -23.62 6.51
C SER A 141 -26.27 -24.92 6.58
N ASP A 142 -25.48 -25.21 5.56
CA ASP A 142 -24.84 -26.50 5.38
C ASP A 142 -23.36 -26.47 5.77
N GLY A 143 -22.67 -25.37 5.52
CA GLY A 143 -21.26 -25.18 5.85
C GLY A 143 -21.00 -25.01 7.35
N GLY A 144 -21.99 -24.51 8.09
CA GLY A 144 -21.86 -24.21 9.51
C GLY A 144 -21.11 -22.89 9.78
N ALA A 145 -21.07 -21.99 8.80
CA ALA A 145 -20.53 -20.67 8.96
C ALA A 145 -21.45 -19.82 9.85
N GLY A 146 -20.87 -18.97 10.69
CA GLY A 146 -21.61 -17.98 11.47
C GLY A 146 -21.94 -16.74 10.65
N GLU A 147 -21.08 -16.42 9.67
CA GLU A 147 -21.20 -15.27 8.77
C GLU A 147 -20.69 -15.68 7.39
N VAL A 148 -21.22 -15.05 6.34
CA VAL A 148 -20.80 -15.32 4.95
C VAL A 148 -19.44 -14.70 4.65
N MET A 149 -19.22 -13.48 5.11
CA MET A 149 -18.02 -12.71 4.85
C MET A 149 -17.71 -11.78 6.02
N SER A 150 -16.44 -11.57 6.26
CA SER A 150 -15.94 -10.55 7.19
C SER A 150 -14.96 -9.65 6.47
N LEU A 151 -15.17 -8.34 6.59
CA LEU A 151 -14.31 -7.32 6.03
C LEU A 151 -13.88 -6.35 7.13
N SER A 152 -12.65 -5.88 7.07
CA SER A 152 -12.24 -4.73 7.88
C SER A 152 -12.95 -3.47 7.39
N ILE A 153 -13.42 -2.62 8.31
CA ILE A 153 -13.94 -1.30 7.95
C ILE A 153 -12.74 -0.39 7.66
N TYR A 154 -12.36 -0.34 6.39
CA TYR A 154 -11.21 0.40 5.93
C TYR A 154 -11.48 0.95 4.53
N GLY A 155 -11.40 2.28 4.36
CA GLY A 155 -11.77 2.97 3.12
C GLY A 155 -11.03 2.45 1.87
N TRP A 156 -9.83 1.94 2.04
CA TRP A 156 -9.05 1.33 0.97
C TRP A 156 -9.74 0.12 0.30
N PHE A 157 -10.50 -0.70 1.05
CA PHE A 157 -11.28 -1.78 0.43
C PHE A 157 -12.36 -1.26 -0.49
N PHE A 158 -13.01 -0.16 -0.12
CA PHE A 158 -14.01 0.47 -0.97
C PHE A 158 -13.40 0.98 -2.28
N GLU A 159 -12.25 1.63 -2.19
CA GLU A 159 -11.47 2.07 -3.35
C GLU A 159 -11.11 0.88 -4.26
N GLN A 160 -10.64 -0.23 -3.69
CA GLN A 160 -10.31 -1.44 -4.45
C GLN A 160 -11.54 -2.02 -5.17
N PHE A 161 -12.71 -2.04 -4.54
CA PHE A 161 -13.94 -2.50 -5.17
C PHE A 161 -14.39 -1.57 -6.31
N MET A 162 -14.24 -0.27 -6.16
CA MET A 162 -14.50 0.70 -7.24
C MET A 162 -13.54 0.48 -8.41
N GLY A 163 -12.25 0.41 -8.13
CA GLY A 163 -11.21 0.18 -9.14
C GLY A 163 -11.39 -1.13 -9.89
N LYS A 164 -11.78 -2.22 -9.20
CA LYS A 164 -12.06 -3.52 -9.85
C LYS A 164 -13.23 -3.44 -10.84
N GLN A 165 -14.17 -2.55 -10.62
CA GLN A 165 -15.30 -2.32 -11.55
C GLN A 165 -14.99 -1.30 -12.65
N GLY A 166 -13.76 -0.78 -12.70
CA GLY A 166 -13.36 0.28 -13.63
C GLY A 166 -13.99 1.63 -13.31
N LEU A 167 -14.40 1.84 -12.07
CA LEU A 167 -14.97 3.09 -11.60
C LEU A 167 -13.91 3.94 -10.91
N GLU A 168 -14.05 5.24 -11.05
CA GLU A 168 -13.20 6.20 -10.34
C GLU A 168 -13.69 6.39 -8.91
N TYR A 169 -12.75 6.36 -7.96
CA TYR A 169 -13.07 6.60 -6.55
C TYR A 169 -13.22 8.09 -6.23
N ALA A 170 -12.36 8.93 -6.78
CA ALA A 170 -12.32 10.36 -6.52
C ALA A 170 -11.75 11.13 -7.72
N ASN A 171 -12.55 11.45 -8.71
CA ASN A 171 -12.26 12.37 -9.83
C ASN A 171 -10.77 12.37 -10.30
N ASN A 172 -10.15 11.20 -10.48
CA ASN A 172 -8.71 11.05 -10.76
C ASN A 172 -7.78 11.74 -9.74
N GLY A 173 -8.20 11.80 -8.49
CA GLY A 173 -7.44 12.43 -7.42
C GLY A 173 -7.60 13.97 -7.33
N ASN A 174 -8.59 14.52 -7.99
CA ASN A 174 -8.92 15.95 -7.92
C ASN A 174 -10.01 16.24 -6.90
#